data_6ce31d5cb53518d544aec051ff406f03
#
_entry.id   6ce31d5cb53518d544aec051ff406f03
#
_cell.length_a   1.000
_cell.length_b   1.000
_cell.length_c   1.000
_cell.angle_alpha   90.00
_cell.angle_beta   90.00
_cell.angle_gamma   90.00
#
_symmetry.space_group_name_H-M   'P 1'
#
loop_
_entity.id
_entity.type
_entity.pdbx_description
1 polymer ?
#
loop_
_entity_poly.entity_id
_entity_poly.type
_entity_poly.pdbx_seq_one_letter_code
_entity_poly.pdbx_strand_id
1 'polypeptide(L)'
;MNISFASKVPTSEEMSKVLTDLNFKDASIRSSGEGFFIRTKEITQDQKNSIIQNLSLGGKYSPIEKTFSTIGPILGKEALQKSWLSIILVLLAIVLFIAFAFRKVSKPISSWIYGIVTVLALLHDVIVPTGVFALLGHFYGFEVDTLFVTALLVILGFSVHDTIVVFDRIRENLHKNEDYGNKKSFETIVGESINETFIRSINTSLTTLLAIFVLYLFGPEAIKHFALTLLIGITIGTYSSIFIGSTLLVTINNLKK
;
A
#
# COMPACT_ATOMS: atom_id res chain seq x y z
N MET A 1 16.73 1.33 15.80
CA MET A 1 16.85 1.66 17.25
C MET A 1 16.08 2.94 17.52
N ASN A 2 15.21 2.94 18.53
CA ASN A 2 14.50 4.16 18.96
C ASN A 2 15.10 4.62 20.30
N ILE A 3 15.59 5.85 20.35
CA ILE A 3 16.21 6.46 21.53
C ILE A 3 15.45 7.72 21.89
N SER A 4 15.01 7.85 23.13
CA SER A 4 14.50 9.08 23.71
C SER A 4 15.53 9.68 24.66
N PHE A 5 15.33 10.93 25.05
CA PHE A 5 16.20 11.66 25.98
C PHE A 5 15.40 12.19 27.15
N ALA A 6 15.88 11.96 28.38
CA ALA A 6 15.15 12.28 29.59
C ALA A 6 15.05 13.78 29.89
N SER A 7 15.98 14.61 29.41
CA SER A 7 16.04 16.03 29.79
C SER A 7 16.20 16.99 28.62
N LYS A 8 17.16 16.74 27.73
CA LYS A 8 17.42 17.60 26.57
C LYS A 8 17.66 16.72 25.36
N VAL A 9 17.05 17.08 24.25
CA VAL A 9 17.22 16.34 22.97
C VAL A 9 18.38 16.96 22.21
N PRO A 10 19.39 16.17 21.77
CA PRO A 10 20.48 16.66 20.92
C PRO A 10 19.96 17.11 19.57
N THR A 11 20.75 17.87 18.82
CA THR A 11 20.43 18.22 17.44
C THR A 11 20.70 17.03 16.50
N SER A 12 20.03 17.01 15.34
CA SER A 12 20.27 15.98 14.31
C SER A 12 21.72 16.00 13.81
N GLU A 13 22.37 17.17 13.84
CA GLU A 13 23.78 17.33 13.47
C GLU A 13 24.71 16.68 14.50
N GLU A 14 24.46 16.90 15.80
CA GLU A 14 25.23 16.28 16.89
C GLU A 14 25.09 14.75 16.83
N MET A 15 23.88 14.23 16.55
CA MET A 15 23.62 12.80 16.36
C MET A 15 24.36 12.23 15.16
N SER A 16 24.31 12.93 14.02
CA SER A 16 24.99 12.52 12.78
C SER A 16 26.50 12.45 12.98
N LYS A 17 27.07 13.44 13.69
CA LYS A 17 28.50 13.47 13.99
C LYS A 17 28.93 12.27 14.83
N VAL A 18 28.21 11.96 15.90
CA VAL A 18 28.50 10.80 16.77
C VAL A 18 28.47 9.49 15.97
N LEU A 19 27.47 9.30 15.12
CA LEU A 19 27.35 8.10 14.32
C LEU A 19 28.46 8.02 13.26
N THR A 20 28.84 9.14 12.67
CA THR A 20 29.96 9.22 11.70
C THR A 20 31.30 8.89 12.37
N ASP A 21 31.55 9.41 13.56
CA ASP A 21 32.75 9.15 14.36
C ASP A 21 32.86 7.68 14.77
N LEU A 22 31.72 7.02 14.98
CA LEU A 22 31.61 5.58 15.22
C LEU A 22 31.62 4.72 13.92
N ASN A 23 31.92 5.34 12.78
CA ASN A 23 31.98 4.69 11.46
C ASN A 23 30.65 4.18 10.89
N PHE A 24 29.50 4.72 11.38
CA PHE A 24 28.16 4.46 10.85
C PHE A 24 27.72 5.55 9.88
N LYS A 25 28.49 5.76 8.80
CA LYS A 25 28.25 6.81 7.78
C LYS A 25 26.92 6.67 7.05
N ASP A 26 26.42 5.44 6.91
CA ASP A 26 25.15 5.11 6.23
C ASP A 26 23.94 5.12 7.19
N ALA A 27 24.10 5.62 8.43
CA ALA A 27 23.03 5.66 9.38
C ALA A 27 21.99 6.72 9.00
N SER A 28 20.72 6.31 8.95
CA SER A 28 19.57 7.23 8.82
C SER A 28 19.11 7.65 10.20
N ILE A 29 18.94 8.97 10.39
CA ILE A 29 18.50 9.56 11.63
C ILE A 29 17.21 10.33 11.37
N ARG A 30 16.15 10.02 12.13
CA ARG A 30 14.87 10.72 12.07
C ARG A 30 14.46 11.20 13.43
N SER A 31 14.06 12.45 13.54
CA SER A 31 13.49 12.99 14.77
C SER A 31 12.12 12.33 15.04
N SER A 32 11.89 11.96 16.29
CA SER A 32 10.67 11.33 16.76
C SER A 32 10.28 11.91 18.13
N GLY A 33 9.52 12.99 18.13
CA GLY A 33 9.04 13.63 19.35
C GLY A 33 10.17 13.96 20.32
N GLU A 34 10.31 13.17 21.40
CA GLU A 34 11.32 13.37 22.45
C GLU A 34 12.65 12.65 22.17
N GLY A 35 12.91 12.23 20.92
CA GLY A 35 14.11 11.47 20.61
C GLY A 35 14.36 11.27 19.12
N PHE A 36 15.05 10.16 18.78
CA PHE A 36 15.42 9.83 17.42
C PHE A 36 15.20 8.36 17.11
N PHE A 37 14.73 8.12 15.89
CA PHE A 37 14.86 6.83 15.22
C PHE A 37 16.20 6.78 14.50
N ILE A 38 17.05 5.84 14.91
CA ILE A 38 18.33 5.58 14.27
C ILE A 38 18.24 4.23 13.57
N ARG A 39 18.51 4.23 12.28
CA ARG A 39 18.60 3.01 11.47
C ARG A 39 20.01 2.88 10.91
N THR A 40 20.61 1.73 11.12
CA THR A 40 21.96 1.39 10.66
C THR A 40 21.90 0.04 9.95
N LYS A 41 22.99 -0.36 9.29
CA LYS A 41 23.22 -1.76 8.96
C LYS A 41 23.21 -2.59 10.25
N GLU A 42 23.18 -3.91 10.12
CA GLU A 42 23.23 -4.81 11.27
C GLU A 42 24.38 -4.45 12.21
N ILE A 43 24.07 -4.32 13.49
CA ILE A 43 25.02 -3.98 14.55
C ILE A 43 25.00 -5.05 15.64
N THR A 44 26.18 -5.32 16.22
CA THR A 44 26.30 -6.19 17.38
C THR A 44 25.81 -5.47 18.65
N GLN A 45 25.58 -6.25 19.71
CA GLN A 45 25.19 -5.70 21.02
C GLN A 45 26.23 -4.72 21.58
N ASP A 46 27.52 -5.01 21.36
CA ASP A 46 28.62 -4.13 21.80
C ASP A 46 28.63 -2.81 21.04
N GLN A 47 28.39 -2.85 19.71
CA GLN A 47 28.27 -1.65 18.90
C GLN A 47 27.05 -0.83 19.30
N LYS A 48 25.93 -1.47 19.63
CA LYS A 48 24.74 -0.79 20.17
C LYS A 48 25.08 -0.04 21.47
N ASN A 49 25.72 -0.75 22.40
CA ASN A 49 26.11 -0.16 23.68
C ASN A 49 27.09 1.02 23.49
N SER A 50 28.03 0.87 22.55
CA SER A 50 28.93 1.96 22.19
C SER A 50 28.21 3.18 21.63
N ILE A 51 27.20 2.97 20.78
CA ILE A 51 26.35 4.07 20.27
C ILE A 51 25.65 4.77 21.42
N ILE A 52 24.96 4.04 22.29
CA ILE A 52 24.23 4.63 23.42
C ILE A 52 25.17 5.42 24.34
N GLN A 53 26.35 4.87 24.63
CA GLN A 53 27.32 5.54 25.48
C GLN A 53 27.85 6.82 24.85
N ASN A 54 28.20 6.82 23.56
CA ASN A 54 28.69 8.01 22.87
C ASN A 54 27.60 9.06 22.65
N LEU A 55 26.33 8.65 22.54
CA LEU A 55 25.19 9.56 22.47
C LEU A 55 24.96 10.36 23.77
N SER A 56 25.55 9.93 24.90
CA SER A 56 25.53 10.74 26.11
C SER A 56 26.37 12.04 26.00
N LEU A 57 27.23 12.13 24.97
CA LEU A 57 28.16 13.26 24.73
C LEU A 57 28.86 13.74 26.02
N GLY A 58 29.48 12.81 26.73
CA GLY A 58 30.17 13.06 27.95
C GLY A 58 29.26 13.37 29.14
N GLY A 59 28.03 12.86 29.15
CA GLY A 59 27.04 13.07 30.22
C GLY A 59 26.12 14.30 30.02
N LYS A 60 26.25 14.98 28.87
CA LYS A 60 25.38 16.13 28.51
C LYS A 60 23.94 15.72 28.26
N TYR A 61 23.74 14.51 27.78
CA TYR A 61 22.44 13.95 27.45
C TYR A 61 22.26 12.59 28.14
N SER A 62 21.01 12.23 28.43
CA SER A 62 20.64 10.96 29.06
C SER A 62 19.80 10.14 28.06
N PRO A 63 20.46 9.35 27.15
CA PRO A 63 19.76 8.54 26.18
C PRO A 63 19.06 7.36 26.88
N ILE A 64 17.79 7.15 26.54
CA ILE A 64 16.97 6.02 26.99
C ILE A 64 16.55 5.22 25.77
N GLU A 65 16.98 3.97 25.70
CA GLU A 65 16.55 3.06 24.66
C GLU A 65 15.08 2.69 24.86
N LYS A 66 14.20 3.06 23.94
CA LYS A 66 12.79 2.63 23.93
C LYS A 66 12.61 1.31 23.23
N THR A 67 13.26 1.13 22.10
CA THR A 67 13.13 -0.09 21.29
C THR A 67 14.39 -0.34 20.48
N PHE A 68 14.86 -1.59 20.49
CA PHE A 68 15.92 -2.07 19.61
C PHE A 68 15.39 -3.29 18.83
N SER A 69 15.49 -3.21 17.51
CA SER A 69 15.14 -4.34 16.63
C SER A 69 16.25 -4.49 15.60
N THR A 70 16.75 -5.69 15.42
CA THR A 70 17.74 -6.03 14.41
C THR A 70 17.16 -7.04 13.45
N ILE A 71 17.20 -6.73 12.15
CA ILE A 71 16.82 -7.65 11.07
C ILE A 71 18.11 -7.94 10.28
N GLY A 72 18.63 -9.14 10.42
CA GLY A 72 19.86 -9.56 9.71
C GLY A 72 19.65 -9.60 8.19
N PRO A 73 20.75 -9.57 7.39
CA PRO A 73 20.68 -9.56 5.92
C PRO A 73 19.97 -10.78 5.33
N ILE A 74 20.07 -11.91 6.00
CA ILE A 74 19.38 -13.16 5.59
C ILE A 74 17.87 -13.01 5.76
N LEU A 75 17.41 -12.51 6.92
CA LEU A 75 16.00 -12.27 7.18
C LEU A 75 15.42 -11.18 6.28
N GLY A 76 16.22 -10.15 5.96
CA GLY A 76 15.80 -9.11 5.02
C GLY A 76 15.58 -9.63 3.60
N LYS A 77 16.47 -10.48 3.09
CA LYS A 77 16.30 -11.14 1.78
C LYS A 77 15.12 -12.11 1.77
N GLU A 78 14.96 -12.89 2.82
CA GLU A 78 13.85 -13.82 2.96
C GLU A 78 12.50 -13.07 3.02
N ALA A 79 12.44 -11.96 3.77
CA ALA A 79 11.25 -11.12 3.83
C ALA A 79 10.87 -10.54 2.46
N LEU A 80 11.86 -10.06 1.68
CA LEU A 80 11.61 -9.57 0.32
C LEU A 80 11.11 -10.69 -0.61
N GLN A 81 11.74 -11.87 -0.58
CA GLN A 81 11.30 -13.01 -1.40
C GLN A 81 9.87 -13.44 -1.04
N LYS A 82 9.57 -13.55 0.26
CA LYS A 82 8.21 -13.88 0.72
C LYS A 82 7.20 -12.81 0.34
N SER A 83 7.58 -11.53 0.36
CA SER A 83 6.71 -10.43 -0.05
C SER A 83 6.32 -10.52 -1.53
N TRP A 84 7.30 -10.73 -2.42
CA TRP A 84 7.02 -10.92 -3.85
C TRP A 84 6.17 -12.16 -4.12
N LEU A 85 6.49 -13.27 -3.46
CA LEU A 85 5.70 -14.49 -3.55
C LEU A 85 4.26 -14.27 -3.10
N SER A 86 4.05 -13.55 -1.99
CA SER A 86 2.71 -13.22 -1.48
C SER A 86 1.92 -12.39 -2.47
N ILE A 87 2.52 -11.36 -3.08
CA ILE A 87 1.85 -10.53 -4.09
C ILE A 87 1.43 -11.38 -5.30
N ILE A 88 2.33 -12.22 -5.81
CA ILE A 88 2.05 -13.10 -6.97
C ILE A 88 0.92 -14.09 -6.62
N LEU A 89 0.97 -14.73 -5.46
CA LEU A 89 -0.06 -15.69 -5.04
C LEU A 89 -1.42 -15.02 -4.84
N VAL A 90 -1.46 -13.81 -4.28
CA VAL A 90 -2.71 -13.05 -4.11
C VAL A 90 -3.28 -12.67 -5.48
N LEU A 91 -2.46 -12.15 -6.41
CA LEU A 91 -2.93 -11.83 -7.77
C LEU A 91 -3.48 -13.06 -8.49
N LEU A 92 -2.77 -14.20 -8.40
CA LEU A 92 -3.22 -15.46 -8.98
C LEU A 92 -4.55 -15.91 -8.36
N ALA A 93 -4.65 -15.89 -7.04
CA ALA A 93 -5.88 -16.27 -6.34
C ALA A 93 -7.06 -15.37 -6.73
N ILE A 94 -6.84 -14.06 -6.88
CA ILE A 94 -7.85 -13.10 -7.34
C ILE A 94 -8.32 -13.43 -8.77
N VAL A 95 -7.39 -13.69 -9.70
CA VAL A 95 -7.75 -14.08 -11.07
C VAL A 95 -8.63 -15.33 -11.09
N LEU A 96 -8.20 -16.37 -10.37
CA LEU A 96 -8.94 -17.62 -10.30
C LEU A 96 -10.32 -17.42 -9.66
N PHE A 97 -10.38 -16.64 -8.59
CA PHE A 97 -11.63 -16.33 -7.91
C PHE A 97 -12.61 -15.57 -8.84
N ILE A 98 -12.14 -14.55 -9.55
CA ILE A 98 -12.97 -13.76 -10.47
C ILE A 98 -13.41 -14.61 -11.64
N ALA A 99 -12.52 -15.39 -12.26
CA ALA A 99 -12.87 -16.30 -13.35
C ALA A 99 -13.93 -17.31 -12.90
N PHE A 100 -13.87 -17.80 -11.67
CA PHE A 100 -14.86 -18.67 -11.08
C PHE A 100 -16.18 -17.94 -10.76
N ALA A 101 -16.13 -16.77 -10.13
CA ALA A 101 -17.32 -15.98 -9.77
C ALA A 101 -18.13 -15.56 -11.00
N PHE A 102 -17.44 -15.17 -12.06
CA PHE A 102 -18.06 -14.72 -13.30
C PHE A 102 -18.22 -15.82 -14.38
N ARG A 103 -18.00 -17.10 -14.04
CA ARG A 103 -18.03 -18.23 -15.00
C ARG A 103 -19.34 -18.38 -15.77
N LYS A 104 -20.46 -17.88 -15.25
CA LYS A 104 -21.77 -17.95 -15.91
C LYS A 104 -22.02 -16.80 -16.89
N VAL A 105 -21.11 -15.80 -16.93
CA VAL A 105 -21.20 -14.67 -17.85
C VAL A 105 -20.29 -14.93 -19.02
N SER A 106 -20.84 -15.31 -20.17
CA SER A 106 -20.06 -15.63 -21.37
C SER A 106 -20.30 -14.69 -22.54
N LYS A 107 -21.25 -13.77 -22.43
CA LYS A 107 -21.60 -12.80 -23.49
C LYS A 107 -21.86 -11.42 -22.88
N PRO A 108 -21.42 -10.33 -23.54
CA PRO A 108 -20.58 -10.29 -24.76
C PRO A 108 -19.09 -10.58 -24.48
N ILE A 109 -18.67 -10.61 -23.19
CA ILE A 109 -17.26 -10.73 -22.75
C ILE A 109 -17.11 -12.00 -21.91
N SER A 110 -16.08 -12.80 -22.20
CA SER A 110 -15.81 -14.02 -21.43
C SER A 110 -15.31 -13.70 -20.00
N SER A 111 -15.59 -14.61 -19.06
CA SER A 111 -15.21 -14.48 -17.63
C SER A 111 -13.71 -14.25 -17.42
N TRP A 112 -12.85 -14.81 -18.26
CA TRP A 112 -11.40 -14.62 -18.20
C TRP A 112 -10.98 -13.17 -18.45
N ILE A 113 -11.73 -12.44 -19.29
CA ILE A 113 -11.44 -11.04 -19.57
C ILE A 113 -11.72 -10.18 -18.34
N TYR A 114 -12.78 -10.46 -17.58
CA TYR A 114 -13.02 -9.81 -16.29
C TYR A 114 -11.82 -10.00 -15.35
N GLY A 115 -11.27 -11.22 -15.27
CA GLY A 115 -10.07 -11.51 -14.50
C GLY A 115 -8.84 -10.73 -14.96
N ILE A 116 -8.57 -10.72 -16.27
CA ILE A 116 -7.42 -9.98 -16.83
C ILE A 116 -7.56 -8.48 -16.61
N VAL A 117 -8.73 -7.91 -16.85
CA VAL A 117 -8.99 -6.48 -16.62
C VAL A 117 -8.81 -6.13 -15.15
N THR A 118 -9.28 -6.97 -14.23
CA THR A 118 -9.05 -6.76 -12.80
C THR A 118 -7.56 -6.74 -12.47
N VAL A 119 -6.78 -7.70 -13.01
CA VAL A 119 -5.31 -7.70 -12.77
C VAL A 119 -4.65 -6.44 -13.29
N LEU A 120 -5.04 -5.95 -14.46
CA LEU A 120 -4.50 -4.70 -15.01
C LEU A 120 -4.83 -3.49 -14.11
N ALA A 121 -6.05 -3.42 -13.60
CA ALA A 121 -6.45 -2.39 -12.62
C ALA A 121 -5.65 -2.53 -11.30
N LEU A 122 -5.50 -3.74 -10.78
CA LEU A 122 -4.72 -3.99 -9.57
C LEU A 122 -3.23 -3.69 -9.72
N LEU A 123 -2.64 -3.96 -10.89
CA LEU A 123 -1.25 -3.57 -11.17
C LEU A 123 -1.09 -2.04 -11.13
N HIS A 124 -2.03 -1.31 -11.71
CA HIS A 124 -2.06 0.14 -11.58
C HIS A 124 -2.13 0.57 -10.11
N ASP A 125 -2.99 -0.06 -9.30
CA ASP A 125 -3.22 0.27 -7.90
C ASP A 125 -2.05 -0.07 -6.98
N VAL A 126 -1.14 -0.92 -7.41
CA VAL A 126 0.14 -1.19 -6.73
C VAL A 126 1.24 -0.26 -7.23
N ILE A 127 1.33 -0.04 -8.55
CA ILE A 127 2.39 0.76 -9.17
C ILE A 127 2.30 2.22 -8.72
N VAL A 128 1.11 2.81 -8.67
CA VAL A 128 0.95 4.22 -8.32
C VAL A 128 1.38 4.52 -6.89
N PRO A 129 0.87 3.83 -5.84
CA PRO A 129 1.34 4.04 -4.47
C PRO A 129 2.83 3.75 -4.31
N THR A 130 3.35 2.72 -5.00
CA THR A 130 4.78 2.39 -4.98
C THR A 130 5.62 3.52 -5.59
N GLY A 131 5.19 4.08 -6.71
CA GLY A 131 5.84 5.23 -7.35
C GLY A 131 5.82 6.48 -6.47
N VAL A 132 4.68 6.80 -5.86
CA VAL A 132 4.58 7.91 -4.90
C VAL A 132 5.50 7.67 -3.70
N PHE A 133 5.54 6.45 -3.18
CA PHE A 133 6.39 6.11 -2.04
C PHE A 133 7.88 6.17 -2.40
N ALA A 134 8.25 5.78 -3.62
CA ALA A 134 9.61 5.93 -4.13
C ALA A 134 10.04 7.41 -4.25
N LEU A 135 9.14 8.28 -4.70
CA LEU A 135 9.38 9.74 -4.71
C LEU A 135 9.55 10.29 -3.29
N LEU A 136 8.67 9.90 -2.36
CA LEU A 136 8.80 10.28 -0.95
C LEU A 136 10.10 9.72 -0.34
N GLY A 137 10.54 8.53 -0.75
CA GLY A 137 11.83 7.96 -0.38
C GLY A 137 13.00 8.82 -0.85
N HIS A 138 12.95 9.28 -2.09
CA HIS A 138 14.00 10.12 -2.66
C HIS A 138 14.09 11.50 -1.98
N PHE A 139 12.96 12.19 -1.77
CA PHE A 139 12.96 13.56 -1.23
C PHE A 139 12.95 13.64 0.29
N TYR A 140 12.29 12.69 0.96
CA TYR A 140 12.05 12.72 2.41
C TYR A 140 12.67 11.54 3.15
N GLY A 141 13.40 10.65 2.44
CA GLY A 141 14.04 9.49 3.03
C GLY A 141 13.06 8.43 3.55
N PHE A 142 11.86 8.30 2.95
CA PHE A 142 10.93 7.21 3.30
C PHE A 142 11.53 5.88 2.87
N GLU A 143 11.35 4.86 3.69
CA GLU A 143 11.92 3.55 3.44
C GLU A 143 10.81 2.51 3.25
N VAL A 144 11.04 1.59 2.32
CA VAL A 144 10.18 0.44 2.09
C VAL A 144 10.48 -0.60 3.16
N ASP A 145 9.48 -0.94 3.95
CA ASP A 145 9.54 -1.93 5.00
C ASP A 145 8.44 -3.00 4.84
N THR A 146 8.35 -3.93 5.78
CA THR A 146 7.33 -4.98 5.76
C THR A 146 5.91 -4.41 5.89
N LEU A 147 5.73 -3.28 6.60
CA LEU A 147 4.43 -2.64 6.72
C LEU A 147 3.98 -2.04 5.39
N PHE A 148 4.91 -1.48 4.60
CA PHE A 148 4.61 -1.02 3.25
C PHE A 148 4.07 -2.16 2.36
N VAL A 149 4.74 -3.32 2.37
CA VAL A 149 4.26 -4.49 1.61
C VAL A 149 2.90 -4.97 2.12
N THR A 150 2.71 -4.97 3.44
CA THR A 150 1.40 -5.30 4.04
C THR A 150 0.32 -4.33 3.57
N ALA A 151 0.63 -3.03 3.50
CA ALA A 151 -0.29 -2.02 2.96
C ALA A 151 -0.68 -2.33 1.51
N LEU A 152 0.29 -2.69 0.65
CA LEU A 152 0.00 -3.07 -0.74
C LEU A 152 -0.95 -4.28 -0.83
N LEU A 153 -0.77 -5.30 0.01
CA LEU A 153 -1.68 -6.46 0.04
C LEU A 153 -3.10 -6.07 0.49
N VAL A 154 -3.22 -5.16 1.46
CA VAL A 154 -4.52 -4.62 1.90
C VAL A 154 -5.18 -3.80 0.78
N ILE A 155 -4.40 -2.97 0.06
CA ILE A 155 -4.88 -2.18 -1.08
C ILE A 155 -5.40 -3.11 -2.18
N LEU A 156 -4.68 -4.19 -2.51
CA LEU A 156 -5.14 -5.18 -3.48
C LEU A 156 -6.49 -5.79 -3.09
N GLY A 157 -6.64 -6.19 -1.83
CA GLY A 157 -7.90 -6.74 -1.32
C GLY A 157 -9.05 -5.75 -1.37
N PHE A 158 -8.80 -4.48 -1.00
CA PHE A 158 -9.80 -3.42 -1.03
C PHE A 158 -10.22 -3.07 -2.47
N SER A 159 -9.26 -2.87 -3.36
CA SER A 159 -9.51 -2.52 -4.76
C SER A 159 -10.25 -3.62 -5.51
N VAL A 160 -9.89 -4.89 -5.29
CA VAL A 160 -10.61 -6.00 -5.94
C VAL A 160 -12.06 -6.08 -5.47
N HIS A 161 -12.32 -5.83 -4.18
CA HIS A 161 -13.69 -5.82 -3.66
C HIS A 161 -14.55 -4.78 -4.37
N ASP A 162 -14.03 -3.56 -4.54
CA ASP A 162 -14.75 -2.48 -5.22
C ASP A 162 -14.95 -2.78 -6.72
N THR A 163 -13.94 -3.33 -7.39
CA THR A 163 -14.03 -3.80 -8.79
C THR A 163 -15.12 -4.87 -8.97
N ILE A 164 -15.21 -5.82 -8.04
CA ILE A 164 -16.24 -6.88 -8.06
C ILE A 164 -17.63 -6.29 -7.95
N VAL A 165 -17.85 -5.28 -7.11
CA VAL A 165 -19.17 -4.62 -6.97
C VAL A 165 -19.62 -4.01 -8.30
N VAL A 166 -18.73 -3.32 -9.01
CA VAL A 166 -19.03 -2.74 -10.31
C VAL A 166 -19.29 -3.83 -11.36
N PHE A 167 -18.45 -4.84 -11.42
CA PHE A 167 -18.56 -5.93 -12.40
C PHE A 167 -19.80 -6.79 -12.16
N ASP A 168 -20.17 -7.04 -10.92
CA ASP A 168 -21.40 -7.77 -10.61
C ASP A 168 -22.63 -6.99 -11.06
N ARG A 169 -22.61 -5.66 -10.90
CA ARG A 169 -23.69 -4.81 -11.41
C ARG A 169 -23.76 -4.81 -12.94
N ILE A 170 -22.63 -4.75 -13.62
CA ILE A 170 -22.57 -4.91 -15.09
C ILE A 170 -23.21 -6.25 -15.50
N ARG A 171 -22.84 -7.32 -14.81
CA ARG A 171 -23.39 -8.65 -15.05
C ARG A 171 -24.90 -8.69 -14.87
N GLU A 172 -25.40 -8.15 -13.76
CA GLU A 172 -26.84 -8.09 -13.47
C GLU A 172 -27.61 -7.33 -14.57
N ASN A 173 -27.10 -6.18 -14.98
CA ASN A 173 -27.71 -5.35 -16.02
C ASN A 173 -27.63 -6.00 -17.42
N LEU A 174 -26.58 -6.79 -17.70
CA LEU A 174 -26.50 -7.60 -18.90
C LEU A 174 -27.60 -8.66 -18.95
N HIS A 175 -27.85 -9.40 -17.87
CA HIS A 175 -28.94 -10.37 -17.81
C HIS A 175 -30.30 -9.70 -17.99
N LYS A 176 -30.56 -8.58 -17.31
CA LYS A 176 -31.78 -7.82 -17.51
C LYS A 176 -31.98 -7.39 -18.97
N ASN A 177 -30.90 -6.93 -19.62
CA ASN A 177 -30.95 -6.52 -21.02
C ASN A 177 -31.27 -7.70 -21.96
N GLU A 178 -30.74 -8.90 -21.68
CA GLU A 178 -31.08 -10.12 -22.42
C GLU A 178 -32.57 -10.46 -22.25
N ASP A 179 -33.07 -10.44 -21.03
CA ASP A 179 -34.49 -10.72 -20.72
C ASP A 179 -35.44 -9.75 -21.42
N TYR A 180 -35.04 -8.50 -21.61
CA TYR A 180 -35.80 -7.45 -22.31
C TYR A 180 -35.52 -7.39 -23.83
N GLY A 181 -34.78 -8.32 -24.40
CA GLY A 181 -34.57 -8.45 -25.84
C GLY A 181 -33.40 -7.66 -26.40
N ASN A 182 -32.31 -7.51 -25.65
CA ASN A 182 -31.01 -6.94 -26.10
C ASN A 182 -31.10 -5.54 -26.77
N LYS A 183 -31.85 -4.63 -26.18
CA LYS A 183 -32.10 -3.29 -26.75
C LYS A 183 -30.98 -2.28 -26.53
N LYS A 184 -30.10 -2.50 -25.52
CA LYS A 184 -29.05 -1.57 -25.14
C LYS A 184 -27.67 -2.07 -25.57
N SER A 185 -26.79 -1.13 -25.94
CA SER A 185 -25.39 -1.47 -26.24
C SER A 185 -24.62 -1.83 -24.96
N PHE A 186 -23.52 -2.56 -25.09
CA PHE A 186 -22.67 -2.92 -23.95
C PHE A 186 -22.14 -1.68 -23.22
N GLU A 187 -21.72 -0.66 -23.97
CA GLU A 187 -21.25 0.62 -23.45
C GLU A 187 -22.30 1.32 -22.58
N THR A 188 -23.57 1.31 -23.04
CA THR A 188 -24.68 1.89 -22.28
C THR A 188 -24.91 1.15 -20.96
N ILE A 189 -24.87 -0.18 -21.00
CA ILE A 189 -25.04 -1.03 -19.81
C ILE A 189 -23.93 -0.80 -18.79
N VAL A 190 -22.68 -0.69 -19.27
CA VAL A 190 -21.54 -0.40 -18.40
C VAL A 190 -21.69 0.99 -17.75
N GLY A 191 -22.06 2.00 -18.55
CA GLY A 191 -22.29 3.36 -18.03
C GLY A 191 -23.41 3.44 -16.98
N GLU A 192 -24.54 2.77 -17.21
CA GLU A 192 -25.62 2.68 -16.24
C GLU A 192 -25.17 1.97 -14.95
N SER A 193 -24.43 0.87 -15.08
CA SER A 193 -23.91 0.09 -13.95
C SER A 193 -22.94 0.89 -13.09
N ILE A 194 -22.06 1.68 -13.71
CA ILE A 194 -21.17 2.60 -12.99
C ILE A 194 -22.00 3.61 -12.20
N ASN A 195 -22.98 4.24 -12.84
CA ASN A 195 -23.79 5.27 -12.19
C ASN A 195 -24.57 4.72 -10.99
N GLU A 196 -25.08 3.49 -11.08
CA GLU A 196 -25.81 2.80 -10.02
C GLU A 196 -24.92 2.39 -8.84
N THR A 197 -23.64 2.12 -9.07
CA THR A 197 -22.69 1.70 -8.02
C THR A 197 -21.83 2.84 -7.48
N PHE A 198 -21.77 3.96 -8.19
CA PHE A 198 -20.87 5.09 -7.90
C PHE A 198 -20.96 5.57 -6.45
N ILE A 199 -22.17 5.90 -5.98
CA ILE A 199 -22.38 6.41 -4.61
C ILE A 199 -21.97 5.37 -3.57
N ARG A 200 -22.23 4.09 -3.83
CA ARG A 200 -21.84 2.99 -2.93
C ARG A 200 -20.31 2.89 -2.83
N SER A 201 -19.60 2.86 -3.95
CA SER A 201 -18.14 2.79 -3.97
C SER A 201 -17.51 3.99 -3.26
N ILE A 202 -17.99 5.19 -3.55
CA ILE A 202 -17.48 6.40 -2.88
C ILE A 202 -17.74 6.36 -1.36
N ASN A 203 -18.94 6.00 -0.92
CA ASN A 203 -19.26 5.96 0.50
C ASN A 203 -18.43 4.90 1.24
N THR A 204 -18.23 3.71 0.66
CA THR A 204 -17.41 2.65 1.25
C THR A 204 -15.95 3.10 1.38
N SER A 205 -15.40 3.69 0.34
CA SER A 205 -14.03 4.19 0.35
C SER A 205 -13.87 5.36 1.31
N LEU A 206 -14.80 6.31 1.32
CA LEU A 206 -14.75 7.47 2.19
C LEU A 206 -14.77 7.09 3.68
N THR A 207 -15.62 6.15 4.08
CA THR A 207 -15.65 5.68 5.48
C THR A 207 -14.34 5.05 5.89
N THR A 208 -13.73 4.24 5.01
CA THR A 208 -12.43 3.63 5.26
C THR A 208 -11.31 4.67 5.29
N LEU A 209 -11.30 5.60 4.34
CA LEU A 209 -10.33 6.70 4.28
C LEU A 209 -10.40 7.59 5.52
N LEU A 210 -11.58 7.90 6.04
CA LEU A 210 -11.74 8.67 7.28
C LEU A 210 -11.11 7.95 8.47
N ALA A 211 -11.34 6.64 8.61
CA ALA A 211 -10.74 5.85 9.70
C ALA A 211 -9.20 5.83 9.61
N ILE A 212 -8.66 5.61 8.40
CA ILE A 212 -7.21 5.58 8.18
C ILE A 212 -6.60 6.98 8.33
N PHE A 213 -7.32 8.04 7.94
CA PHE A 213 -6.88 9.41 8.12
C PHE A 213 -6.73 9.78 9.59
N VAL A 214 -7.68 9.38 10.45
CA VAL A 214 -7.57 9.54 11.90
C VAL A 214 -6.36 8.75 12.43
N LEU A 215 -6.15 7.52 11.94
CA LEU A 215 -4.98 6.71 12.30
C LEU A 215 -3.66 7.39 11.88
N TYR A 216 -3.64 8.03 10.71
CA TYR A 216 -2.47 8.78 10.23
C TYR A 216 -2.15 9.99 11.11
N LEU A 217 -3.19 10.73 11.55
CA LEU A 217 -2.99 11.94 12.37
C LEU A 217 -2.63 11.62 13.83
N PHE A 218 -3.30 10.67 14.45
CA PHE A 218 -3.22 10.39 15.88
C PHE A 218 -2.51 9.07 16.22
N GLY A 219 -2.18 8.27 15.21
CA GLY A 219 -1.48 6.99 15.39
C GLY A 219 -0.01 7.15 15.75
N PRO A 220 0.62 6.10 16.28
CA PRO A 220 2.05 6.07 16.55
C PRO A 220 2.87 6.32 15.28
N GLU A 221 4.03 6.99 15.43
CA GLU A 221 4.93 7.31 14.32
C GLU A 221 5.31 6.09 13.47
N ALA A 222 5.47 4.93 14.13
CA ALA A 222 5.86 3.68 13.48
C ALA A 222 4.88 3.21 12.38
N ILE A 223 3.60 3.60 12.45
CA ILE A 223 2.58 3.17 11.49
C ILE A 223 2.11 4.29 10.56
N LYS A 224 2.65 5.50 10.68
CA LYS A 224 2.24 6.62 9.82
C LYS A 224 2.50 6.36 8.34
N HIS A 225 3.66 5.79 7.98
CA HIS A 225 3.96 5.45 6.59
C HIS A 225 3.02 4.38 6.04
N PHE A 226 2.68 3.38 6.86
CA PHE A 226 1.67 2.38 6.53
C PHE A 226 0.30 3.03 6.27
N ALA A 227 -0.16 3.89 7.17
CA ALA A 227 -1.44 4.60 7.03
C ALA A 227 -1.45 5.51 5.79
N LEU A 228 -0.35 6.23 5.53
CA LEU A 228 -0.22 7.07 4.33
C LEU A 228 -0.28 6.24 3.05
N THR A 229 0.40 5.09 3.01
CA THR A 229 0.34 4.16 1.86
C THR A 229 -1.08 3.69 1.61
N LEU A 230 -1.82 3.33 2.67
CA LEU A 230 -3.23 2.94 2.57
C LEU A 230 -4.11 4.08 2.05
N LEU A 231 -3.93 5.32 2.55
CA LEU A 231 -4.68 6.49 2.08
C LEU A 231 -4.51 6.69 0.57
N ILE A 232 -3.26 6.66 0.09
CA ILE A 232 -2.96 6.80 -1.32
C ILE A 232 -3.56 5.64 -2.12
N GLY A 233 -3.30 4.39 -1.69
CA GLY A 233 -3.70 3.21 -2.44
C GLY A 233 -5.22 3.02 -2.52
N ILE A 234 -5.95 3.25 -1.43
CA ILE A 234 -7.41 3.14 -1.43
C ILE A 234 -8.05 4.23 -2.30
N THR A 235 -7.50 5.46 -2.26
CA THR A 235 -7.98 6.54 -3.14
C THR A 235 -7.79 6.18 -4.62
N ILE A 236 -6.62 5.67 -4.98
CA ILE A 236 -6.28 5.22 -6.33
C ILE A 236 -7.11 4.00 -6.73
N GLY A 237 -7.28 3.02 -5.85
CA GLY A 237 -8.08 1.82 -6.09
C GLY A 237 -9.57 2.13 -6.32
N THR A 238 -10.12 3.09 -5.58
CA THR A 238 -11.50 3.56 -5.81
C THR A 238 -11.65 4.22 -7.19
N TYR A 239 -10.67 5.02 -7.59
CA TYR A 239 -10.65 5.61 -8.93
C TYR A 239 -10.53 4.54 -10.01
N SER A 240 -9.60 3.58 -9.86
CA SER A 240 -9.31 2.58 -10.87
C SER A 240 -10.46 1.59 -11.07
N SER A 241 -11.15 1.17 -10.02
CA SER A 241 -12.27 0.24 -10.09
C SER A 241 -13.42 0.83 -10.90
N ILE A 242 -13.71 2.12 -10.73
CA ILE A 242 -14.79 2.82 -11.42
C ILE A 242 -14.39 3.16 -12.86
N PHE A 243 -13.23 3.80 -13.05
CA PHE A 243 -12.87 4.42 -14.33
C PHE A 243 -11.95 3.56 -15.19
N ILE A 244 -11.00 2.83 -14.63
CA ILE A 244 -10.06 2.02 -15.41
C ILE A 244 -10.66 0.66 -15.71
N GLY A 245 -11.13 -0.08 -14.70
CA GLY A 245 -11.66 -1.43 -14.88
C GLY A 245 -12.84 -1.47 -15.86
N SER A 246 -13.80 -0.59 -15.67
CA SER A 246 -14.99 -0.53 -16.53
C SER A 246 -14.69 -0.08 -17.94
N THR A 247 -13.82 0.91 -18.12
CA THR A 247 -13.42 1.41 -19.45
C THR A 247 -12.62 0.38 -20.22
N LEU A 248 -11.73 -0.36 -19.55
CA LEU A 248 -10.99 -1.46 -20.17
C LEU A 248 -11.92 -2.57 -20.69
N LEU A 249 -12.99 -2.91 -19.96
CA LEU A 249 -13.98 -3.86 -20.44
C LEU A 249 -14.63 -3.41 -21.74
N VAL A 250 -15.05 -2.14 -21.81
CA VAL A 250 -15.64 -1.55 -23.03
C VAL A 250 -14.64 -1.57 -24.18
N THR A 251 -13.40 -1.14 -23.92
CA THR A 251 -12.34 -1.10 -24.94
C THR A 251 -12.06 -2.49 -25.52
N ILE A 252 -11.93 -3.51 -24.66
CA ILE A 252 -11.69 -4.89 -25.12
C ILE A 252 -12.89 -5.42 -25.90
N ASN A 253 -14.12 -5.09 -25.51
CA ASN A 253 -15.30 -5.47 -26.25
C ASN A 253 -15.31 -4.86 -27.66
N ASN A 254 -14.89 -3.61 -27.79
CA ASN A 254 -14.86 -2.91 -29.08
C ASN A 254 -13.73 -3.40 -30.00
N LEU A 255 -12.61 -3.84 -29.45
CA LEU A 255 -11.52 -4.44 -30.21
C LEU A 255 -11.85 -5.84 -30.77
N LYS A 256 -12.91 -6.50 -30.27
CA LYS A 256 -13.37 -7.81 -30.74
C LYS A 256 -14.47 -7.74 -31.79
N LYS A 257 -15.01 -6.57 -32.04
CA LYS A 257 -15.96 -6.31 -33.13
C LYS A 257 -15.20 -6.04 -34.44
#